data_e240565b22f4870832517a89280594f5
#
_entry.id   e240565b22f4870832517a89280594f5
#
_cell.length_a   1.000
_cell.length_b   1.000
_cell.length_c   1.000
_cell.angle_alpha   90.00
_cell.angle_beta   90.00
_cell.angle_gamma   90.00
#
_symmetry.space_group_name_H-M   'P 1'
#
loop_
_entity.id
_entity.type
_entity.pdbx_description
1 polymer ?
#
loop_
_entity_poly.entity_id
_entity_poly.type
_entity_poly.pdbx_seq_one_letter_code
_entity_poly.pdbx_strand_id
1 'polypeptide(L)'
;MAFMIDNDGNITMIQGDTGRLVVNGLMTDQNYDVYFAIQDENRRPIGNELSVQSNSQPMVVFELSSDLTDLLKVGQDEETHEYYYGIKTCTKDGLEDTVIIGDGQMGDINTITVYPKKVEGINDK
;
A
#
# COMPACT_ATOMS: atom_id res chain seq x y z
N MET A 1 -16.28 -0.29 6.30
CA MET A 1 -15.12 0.04 5.47
C MET A 1 -14.27 -1.19 5.23
N ALA A 2 -13.85 -1.40 3.99
CA ALA A 2 -13.21 -2.64 3.60
C ALA A 2 -11.68 -2.59 3.59
N PHE A 3 -11.09 -1.46 3.89
CA PHE A 3 -9.63 -1.33 3.97
C PHE A 3 -9.19 -1.53 5.41
N MET A 4 -8.44 -2.61 5.65
CA MET A 4 -7.96 -2.92 6.99
C MET A 4 -6.48 -3.28 6.92
N ILE A 5 -5.74 -2.95 7.98
CA ILE A 5 -4.34 -3.31 8.10
C ILE A 5 -4.14 -3.98 9.47
N ASP A 6 -3.44 -5.10 9.47
CA ASP A 6 -3.17 -5.84 10.71
C ASP A 6 -1.85 -5.39 11.35
N ASN A 7 -1.50 -6.02 12.49
CA ASN A 7 -0.31 -5.64 13.24
C ASN A 7 1.00 -5.95 12.50
N ASP A 8 0.95 -6.86 11.53
CA ASP A 8 2.11 -7.21 10.73
C ASP A 8 2.24 -6.34 9.49
N GLY A 9 1.30 -5.42 9.28
CA GLY A 9 1.31 -4.54 8.13
C GLY A 9 0.65 -5.12 6.88
N ASN A 10 -0.04 -6.24 7.01
CA ASN A 10 -0.74 -6.83 5.88
C ASN A 10 -2.11 -6.19 5.72
N ILE A 11 -2.44 -5.86 4.49
CA ILE A 11 -3.66 -5.13 4.15
C ILE A 11 -4.71 -6.09 3.58
N THR A 12 -5.97 -5.87 3.95
CA THR A 12 -7.12 -6.54 3.36
C THR A 12 -8.06 -5.47 2.83
N MET A 13 -8.52 -5.62 1.59
CA MET A 13 -9.36 -4.60 0.98
C MET A 13 -10.24 -5.18 -0.12
N ILE A 14 -11.20 -4.39 -0.57
CA ILE A 14 -12.04 -4.72 -1.73
C ILE A 14 -11.55 -3.88 -2.92
N GLN A 15 -11.44 -4.52 -4.08
CA GLN A 15 -11.03 -3.86 -5.31
C GLN A 15 -11.90 -2.63 -5.56
N GLY A 16 -11.24 -1.52 -5.88
CA GLY A 16 -11.95 -0.27 -6.22
C GLY A 16 -12.32 0.60 -5.04
N ASP A 17 -12.18 0.12 -3.80
CA ASP A 17 -12.45 0.94 -2.63
C ASP A 17 -11.24 1.83 -2.33
N THR A 18 -11.52 3.02 -1.78
CA THR A 18 -10.44 3.89 -1.33
C THR A 18 -9.86 3.38 -0.02
N GLY A 19 -8.60 3.70 0.20
CA GLY A 19 -7.92 3.33 1.43
C GLY A 19 -6.96 4.41 1.89
N ARG A 20 -6.52 4.29 3.12
CA ARG A 20 -5.57 5.22 3.72
C ARG A 20 -4.54 4.44 4.51
N LEU A 21 -3.28 4.60 4.15
CA LEU A 21 -2.17 3.96 4.83
C LEU A 21 -1.37 5.00 5.58
N VAL A 22 -1.20 4.79 6.89
CA VAL A 22 -0.47 5.71 7.76
C VAL A 22 0.88 5.11 8.08
N VAL A 23 1.95 5.87 7.84
CA VAL A 23 3.32 5.48 8.18
C VAL A 23 3.78 6.36 9.33
N ASN A 24 4.06 5.74 10.47
CA ASN A 24 4.49 6.42 11.70
C ASN A 24 5.97 6.19 11.98
N GLY A 25 6.50 6.91 12.94
CA GLY A 25 7.84 6.66 13.46
C GLY A 25 8.95 7.32 12.68
N LEU A 26 8.63 8.28 11.82
CA LEU A 26 9.64 9.05 11.11
C LEU A 26 10.31 10.05 12.05
N MET A 27 11.60 10.26 11.84
CA MET A 27 12.33 11.25 12.64
C MET A 27 11.92 12.65 12.24
N THR A 28 11.75 13.53 13.23
CA THR A 28 11.28 14.90 12.98
C THR A 28 12.40 15.88 12.69
N ASP A 29 13.65 15.47 12.88
CA ASP A 29 14.81 16.31 12.58
C ASP A 29 15.24 16.21 11.11
N GLN A 30 14.54 15.40 10.31
CA GLN A 30 14.84 15.23 8.89
C GLN A 30 13.57 15.28 8.06
N ASN A 31 13.74 15.63 6.79
CA ASN A 31 12.69 15.51 5.79
C ASN A 31 12.95 14.27 4.96
N TYR A 32 11.91 13.47 4.80
CA TYR A 32 11.96 12.27 3.97
C TYR A 32 11.06 12.42 2.77
N ASP A 33 11.51 11.87 1.66
CA ASP A 33 10.61 11.52 0.57
C ASP A 33 10.22 10.07 0.83
N VAL A 34 8.94 9.83 1.03
CA VAL A 34 8.42 8.51 1.36
C VAL A 34 7.67 7.98 0.14
N TYR A 35 8.03 6.78 -0.28
CA TYR A 35 7.48 6.17 -1.49
C TYR A 35 6.71 4.90 -1.13
N PHE A 36 5.61 4.69 -1.82
CA PHE A 36 4.78 3.50 -1.69
C PHE A 36 4.54 2.93 -3.08
N ALA A 37 4.76 1.64 -3.25
CA ALA A 37 4.55 0.97 -4.53
C ALA A 37 3.92 -0.40 -4.31
N ILE A 38 3.06 -0.80 -5.25
CA ILE A 38 2.41 -2.10 -5.25
C ILE A 38 2.99 -2.94 -6.37
N GLN A 39 3.18 -4.23 -6.11
CA GLN A 39 3.69 -5.20 -7.08
C GLN A 39 2.82 -6.45 -7.08
N ASP A 40 2.79 -7.13 -8.22
CA ASP A 40 2.16 -8.44 -8.30
C ASP A 40 3.13 -9.55 -7.84
N GLU A 41 2.69 -10.81 -7.96
CA GLU A 41 3.51 -11.96 -7.56
C GLU A 41 4.78 -12.14 -8.40
N ASN A 42 4.84 -11.49 -9.55
CA ASN A 42 6.00 -11.51 -10.42
C ASN A 42 6.88 -10.27 -10.25
N ARG A 43 6.63 -9.49 -9.19
CA ARG A 43 7.33 -8.24 -8.88
C ARG A 43 7.15 -7.16 -9.93
N ARG A 44 6.08 -7.24 -10.70
CA ARG A 44 5.74 -6.20 -11.67
C ARG A 44 4.97 -5.10 -10.97
N PRO A 45 5.32 -3.83 -11.20
CA PRO A 45 4.62 -2.73 -10.57
C PRO A 45 3.17 -2.64 -11.05
N ILE A 46 2.28 -2.33 -10.12
CA ILE A 46 0.88 -2.09 -10.40
C ILE A 46 0.62 -0.60 -10.18
N GLY A 47 0.26 0.10 -11.25
CA GLY A 47 0.02 1.53 -11.18
C GLY A 47 1.31 2.31 -10.95
N ASN A 48 1.15 3.57 -10.59
CA ASN A 48 2.26 4.46 -10.35
C ASN A 48 2.65 4.44 -8.87
N GLU A 49 3.94 4.61 -8.62
CA GLU A 49 4.46 4.81 -7.28
C GLU A 49 3.87 6.09 -6.68
N LEU A 50 3.45 6.01 -5.42
CA LEU A 50 2.99 7.18 -4.68
C LEU A 50 4.15 7.76 -3.88
N SER A 51 4.19 9.07 -3.73
CA SER A 51 5.21 9.72 -2.93
C SER A 51 4.60 10.83 -2.09
N VAL A 52 5.11 10.97 -0.87
CA VAL A 52 4.70 12.01 0.07
C VAL A 52 5.94 12.48 0.80
N GLN A 53 6.04 13.78 1.05
CA GLN A 53 7.13 14.33 1.86
C GLN A 53 6.70 14.40 3.32
N SER A 54 7.62 14.04 4.23
CA SER A 54 7.31 14.03 5.65
C SER A 54 7.24 15.42 6.26
N ASN A 55 7.97 16.39 5.70
CA ASN A 55 8.01 17.77 6.19
C ASN A 55 8.35 17.85 7.68
N SER A 56 9.30 17.05 8.12
CA SER A 56 9.73 16.98 9.53
C SER A 56 8.61 16.53 10.48
N GLN A 57 7.59 15.84 9.94
CA GLN A 57 6.52 15.25 10.76
C GLN A 57 6.83 13.78 11.01
N PRO A 58 6.36 13.22 12.14
CA PRO A 58 6.62 11.81 12.44
C PRO A 58 5.73 10.85 11.64
N MET A 59 4.80 11.37 10.86
CA MET A 59 3.79 10.55 10.20
C MET A 59 3.52 11.09 8.80
N VAL A 60 3.31 10.17 7.87
CA VAL A 60 2.78 10.50 6.54
C VAL A 60 1.60 9.60 6.25
N VAL A 61 0.71 10.05 5.37
CA VAL A 61 -0.48 9.32 4.98
C VAL A 61 -0.50 9.18 3.47
N PHE A 62 -0.66 7.93 3.01
CA PHE A 62 -0.89 7.64 1.60
C PHE A 62 -2.39 7.44 1.37
N GLU A 63 -2.93 8.19 0.44
CA GLU A 63 -4.32 8.03 0.02
C GLU A 63 -4.33 7.09 -1.19
N LEU A 64 -4.97 5.93 -1.05
CA LEU A 64 -5.11 4.97 -2.13
C LEU A 64 -6.44 5.24 -2.82
N SER A 65 -6.38 5.83 -4.00
CA SER A 65 -7.58 6.20 -4.74
C SER A 65 -8.26 4.96 -5.31
N SER A 66 -9.53 5.10 -5.64
CA SER A 66 -10.27 4.01 -6.29
C SER A 66 -9.68 3.67 -7.66
N ASP A 67 -9.10 4.66 -8.36
CA ASP A 67 -8.45 4.40 -9.64
C ASP A 67 -7.25 3.47 -9.47
N LEU A 68 -6.46 3.67 -8.41
CA LEU A 68 -5.32 2.81 -8.13
C LEU A 68 -5.77 1.42 -7.69
N THR A 69 -6.67 1.35 -6.72
CA THR A 69 -7.11 0.06 -6.17
C THR A 69 -7.91 -0.75 -7.19
N ASP A 70 -8.54 -0.09 -8.14
CA ASP A 70 -9.26 -0.77 -9.22
C ASP A 70 -8.32 -1.55 -10.14
N LEU A 71 -7.05 -1.22 -10.15
CA LEU A 71 -6.02 -1.96 -10.90
C LEU A 71 -5.67 -3.30 -10.24
N LEU A 72 -6.06 -3.50 -8.99
CA LEU A 72 -5.77 -4.72 -8.25
C LEU A 72 -6.82 -5.78 -8.58
N LYS A 73 -6.69 -6.39 -9.73
CA LYS A 73 -7.69 -7.30 -10.28
C LYS A 73 -7.76 -8.60 -9.50
N VAL A 74 -8.96 -9.16 -9.42
CA VAL A 74 -9.21 -10.48 -8.85
C VAL A 74 -9.86 -11.33 -9.95
N GLY A 75 -9.29 -12.51 -10.21
CA GLY A 75 -9.81 -13.39 -11.25
C GLY A 75 -11.20 -13.91 -10.92
N GLN A 76 -11.97 -14.26 -11.95
CA GLN A 76 -13.34 -14.74 -11.76
C GLN A 76 -13.42 -16.02 -10.92
N ASP A 77 -12.38 -16.84 -11.00
CA ASP A 77 -12.34 -18.10 -10.29
C ASP A 77 -11.62 -18.00 -8.94
N GLU A 78 -11.24 -16.78 -8.54
CA GLU A 78 -10.54 -16.56 -7.29
C GLU A 78 -11.47 -15.95 -6.25
N GLU A 79 -11.34 -16.39 -5.00
CA GLU A 79 -12.01 -15.71 -3.89
C GLU A 79 -11.30 -14.39 -3.58
N THR A 80 -9.97 -14.40 -3.65
CA THR A 80 -9.11 -13.23 -3.41
C THR A 80 -7.89 -13.32 -4.30
N HIS A 81 -7.20 -12.20 -4.45
CA HIS A 81 -5.89 -12.19 -5.09
C HIS A 81 -4.91 -11.43 -4.21
N GLU A 82 -3.70 -11.92 -4.12
CA GLU A 82 -2.70 -11.32 -3.24
C GLU A 82 -1.70 -10.51 -4.04
N TYR A 83 -1.49 -9.28 -3.59
CA TYR A 83 -0.48 -8.37 -4.11
C TYR A 83 0.50 -8.06 -3.00
N TYR A 84 1.53 -7.30 -3.31
CA TYR A 84 2.57 -6.95 -2.37
C TYR A 84 2.83 -5.47 -2.42
N TYR A 85 3.31 -4.89 -1.33
CA TYR A 85 3.66 -3.49 -1.34
C TYR A 85 4.94 -3.26 -0.55
N GLY A 86 5.60 -2.15 -0.85
CA GLY A 86 6.79 -1.73 -0.12
C GLY A 86 6.76 -0.24 0.11
N ILE A 87 7.44 0.17 1.17
CA ILE A 87 7.60 1.57 1.51
C ILE A 87 9.08 1.84 1.66
N LYS A 88 9.53 2.93 1.06
CA LYS A 88 10.92 3.34 1.10
C LYS A 88 11.00 4.80 1.49
N THR A 89 11.96 5.14 2.34
CA THR A 89 12.25 6.53 2.69
C THR A 89 13.58 6.95 2.10
N CYS A 90 13.65 8.20 1.68
CA CYS A 90 14.85 8.77 1.11
C CYS A 90 15.09 10.13 1.75
N THR A 91 16.29 10.37 2.27
CA THR A 91 16.67 11.65 2.85
C THR A 91 17.30 12.56 1.78
N LYS A 92 17.52 13.83 2.14
CA LYS A 92 18.20 14.78 1.24
C LYS A 92 19.60 14.34 0.88
N ASP A 93 20.24 13.56 1.75
CA ASP A 93 21.60 13.07 1.51
C ASP A 93 21.63 11.85 0.62
N GLY A 94 20.46 11.42 0.12
CA GLY A 94 20.37 10.28 -0.76
C GLY A 94 20.37 8.94 -0.06
N LEU A 95 20.25 8.92 1.26
CA LEU A 95 20.16 7.68 2.02
C LEU A 95 18.77 7.08 1.87
N GLU A 96 18.71 5.81 1.51
CA GLU A 96 17.46 5.11 1.31
C GLU A 96 17.30 4.01 2.32
N ASP A 97 16.11 3.92 2.91
CA ASP A 97 15.77 2.87 3.85
C ASP A 97 14.42 2.26 3.47
N THR A 98 14.34 0.95 3.56
CA THR A 98 13.08 0.24 3.37
C THR A 98 12.38 0.15 4.72
N VAL A 99 11.13 0.61 4.75
CA VAL A 99 10.33 0.60 5.98
C VAL A 99 9.60 -0.73 6.09
N ILE A 100 9.69 -1.34 7.27
CA ILE A 100 8.92 -2.53 7.61
C ILE A 100 7.76 -2.07 8.49
N ILE A 101 6.54 -2.43 8.10
CA ILE A 101 5.33 -2.03 8.81
C ILE A 101 4.90 -3.14 9.74
N GLY A 102 4.43 -2.77 10.93
CA GLY A 102 3.98 -3.72 11.93
C GLY A 102 5.14 -4.44 12.56
N ASP A 103 4.94 -5.72 12.87
CA ASP A 103 5.94 -6.56 13.51
C ASP A 103 6.72 -7.41 12.52
N GLY A 104 6.65 -7.08 11.24
CA GLY A 104 7.35 -7.82 10.19
C GLY A 104 8.85 -7.84 10.41
N GLN A 105 9.50 -8.91 9.97
CA GLN A 105 10.94 -9.05 10.07
C GLN A 105 11.61 -8.56 8.79
N MET A 106 12.88 -8.19 8.90
CA MET A 106 13.65 -7.77 7.74
C MET A 106 13.63 -8.88 6.69
N GLY A 107 13.25 -8.50 5.46
CA GLY A 107 13.09 -9.45 4.37
C GLY A 107 11.68 -9.95 4.17
N ASP A 108 10.79 -9.75 5.13
CA ASP A 108 9.40 -10.07 4.95
C ASP A 108 8.74 -9.08 3.99
N ILE A 109 7.79 -9.59 3.23
CA ILE A 109 7.06 -8.79 2.26
C ILE A 109 5.65 -8.58 2.78
N ASN A 110 5.24 -7.32 2.87
CA ASN A 110 3.87 -7.00 3.26
C ASN A 110 2.92 -7.27 2.10
N THR A 111 1.76 -7.81 2.42
CA THR A 111 0.79 -8.25 1.42
C THR A 111 -0.44 -7.38 1.41
N ILE A 112 -1.11 -7.38 0.24
CA ILE A 112 -2.44 -6.81 0.09
C ILE A 112 -3.34 -7.93 -0.42
N THR A 113 -4.28 -8.37 0.42
CA THR A 113 -5.27 -9.36 0.02
C THR A 113 -6.49 -8.64 -0.49
N VAL A 114 -6.83 -8.84 -1.75
CA VAL A 114 -7.88 -8.09 -2.43
C VAL A 114 -9.06 -9.00 -2.69
N TYR A 115 -10.24 -8.57 -2.25
CA TYR A 115 -11.51 -9.22 -2.53
C TYR A 115 -12.16 -8.59 -3.76
N PRO A 116 -12.92 -9.33 -4.54
CA PRO A 116 -13.59 -8.77 -5.71
C PRO A 116 -14.67 -7.77 -5.33
N LYS A 117 -15.01 -6.90 -6.28
CA LYS A 117 -16.09 -5.94 -6.09
C LYS A 117 -17.40 -6.68 -5.86
N LYS A 118 -18.07 -6.36 -4.76
CA LYS A 118 -19.29 -7.07 -4.39
C LYS A 118 -20.54 -6.56 -5.10
N VAL A 119 -20.49 -5.33 -5.59
CA VAL A 119 -21.63 -4.70 -6.24
C VAL A 119 -21.43 -4.52 -7.74
N GLU A 120 -20.34 -5.05 -8.30
CA GLU A 120 -20.01 -4.83 -9.69
C GLU A 120 -21.10 -5.39 -10.58
N GLY A 121 -21.53 -6.45 -10.65
CA GLY A 121 -22.57 -6.95 -11.52
C GLY A 121 -23.94 -6.32 -11.30
N ILE A 122 -24.16 -5.72 -10.13
CA ILE A 122 -25.44 -5.11 -9.80
C ILE A 122 -25.58 -3.74 -10.46
N ASN A 123 -24.50 -3.01 -10.53
CA ASN A 123 -24.51 -1.62 -11.02
C ASN A 123 -24.18 -1.51 -12.50
N ASP A 124 -23.81 -2.59 -13.14
CA ASP A 124 -23.42 -2.60 -14.55
C ASP A 124 -24.58 -2.92 -15.47
N LYS A 125 -25.71 -2.48 -15.09
CA LYS A 125 -26.94 -2.73 -15.87
C LYS A 125 -27.13 -1.71 -16.96
#